data_808335d1c037b4c0109f89cf6f76fc30
#
_entry.id   808335d1c037b4c0109f89cf6f76fc30
#
_cell.length_a   1.000
_cell.length_b   1.000
_cell.length_c   1.000
_cell.angle_alpha   90.00
_cell.angle_beta   90.00
_cell.angle_gamma   90.00
#
_symmetry.space_group_name_H-M   'P 1'
#
loop_
_entity.id
_entity.type
_entity.pdbx_description
1 polymer ?
#
loop_
_entity_poly.entity_id
_entity_poly.type
_entity_poly.pdbx_seq_one_letter_code
_entity_poly.pdbx_strand_id
1 'polypeptide(L)'
;MRDDLQDAESSEQSAGVTRSPREAHSAGLWVPPRIEELADRAELRFCVAGSLAEALSGADVLFLWDFFSPAVRNAWDQADSLAWIHVAAAGVDSLMFDDLAASAVTVTNAQGIFDRPIAEFVLGAIFSCAKDFAGSQEYKRQRTWVHRETERVQGKHALVIGTGAIGRETARLLGAVGMSVRGVGRRARSEDPDFGTVVDSAELAQHIGWADHVVNAAPLTSQTRGLIDAEVLGAMKPGAHLINIGRGESVEEASLIQALRHGPLGFASLDVFEEEPLPQASPLWDMDNVLISAHMSGDVLGWRDALADQFIDNALRWLDDRPLENVVDTAKGYVPRT
;
A
#
# COMPACT_ATOMS: atom_id res chain seq x y z
N MET A 1 23.94 -0.38 2.34
CA MET A 1 22.49 -0.66 2.17
C MET A 1 21.79 0.38 1.26
N ARG A 2 22.50 1.40 0.70
CA ARG A 2 21.98 2.35 -0.31
C ARG A 2 22.36 1.99 -1.75
N ASP A 3 23.31 1.08 -1.95
CA ASP A 3 23.83 0.72 -3.28
C ASP A 3 23.08 -0.43 -3.95
N ASP A 4 22.34 -1.25 -3.16
CA ASP A 4 21.70 -2.47 -3.68
C ASP A 4 20.44 -2.21 -4.54
N LEU A 5 19.81 -1.02 -4.43
CA LEU A 5 18.60 -0.69 -5.20
C LEU A 5 18.93 -0.01 -6.55
N GLN A 6 20.05 0.72 -6.67
CA GLN A 6 20.45 1.33 -7.94
C GLN A 6 21.11 0.34 -8.90
N ASP A 7 21.73 -0.73 -8.37
CA ASP A 7 22.33 -1.78 -9.20
C ASP A 7 21.28 -2.76 -9.80
N ALA A 8 20.08 -2.86 -9.20
CA ALA A 8 18.99 -3.67 -9.74
C ALA A 8 18.43 -3.09 -11.06
N GLU A 9 18.24 -1.77 -11.14
CA GLU A 9 17.71 -1.12 -12.36
C GLU A 9 18.64 -1.22 -13.58
N SER A 10 19.96 -1.31 -13.38
CA SER A 10 20.94 -1.40 -14.49
C SER A 10 21.13 -2.83 -15.02
N SER A 11 20.77 -3.87 -14.26
CA SER A 11 20.88 -5.28 -14.65
C SER A 11 19.61 -5.83 -15.35
N GLU A 12 18.48 -5.13 -15.25
CA GLU A 12 17.18 -5.57 -15.78
C GLU A 12 17.12 -5.71 -17.31
N GLN A 13 18.01 -5.06 -18.06
CA GLN A 13 17.90 -5.01 -19.53
C GLN A 13 18.50 -6.21 -20.26
N SER A 14 19.19 -7.16 -19.61
CA SER A 14 19.89 -8.26 -20.29
C SER A 14 19.65 -9.67 -19.76
N ALA A 15 18.85 -9.87 -18.74
CA ALA A 15 18.57 -11.20 -18.20
C ALA A 15 17.43 -11.89 -18.98
N GLY A 16 17.75 -13.03 -19.61
CA GLY A 16 16.75 -13.93 -20.21
C GLY A 16 16.01 -14.76 -19.14
N VAL A 17 15.17 -15.68 -19.59
CA VAL A 17 14.50 -16.63 -18.71
C VAL A 17 15.50 -17.66 -18.19
N THR A 18 15.60 -17.82 -16.86
CA THR A 18 16.37 -18.88 -16.21
C THR A 18 15.42 -19.91 -15.57
N ARG A 19 15.86 -21.17 -15.45
CA ARG A 19 15.01 -22.28 -15.02
C ARG A 19 15.43 -22.94 -13.71
N SER A 20 16.39 -22.34 -13.02
CA SER A 20 16.77 -22.81 -11.68
C SER A 20 17.02 -21.64 -10.72
N PRO A 21 16.76 -21.83 -9.40
CA PRO A 21 17.05 -20.81 -8.38
C PRO A 21 18.53 -20.39 -8.39
N ARG A 22 19.45 -21.32 -8.67
CA ARG A 22 20.89 -21.05 -8.71
C ARG A 22 21.27 -20.15 -9.89
N GLU A 23 20.69 -20.39 -11.08
CA GLU A 23 20.92 -19.53 -12.25
C GLU A 23 20.33 -18.13 -12.02
N ALA A 24 19.12 -18.05 -11.47
CA ALA A 24 18.47 -16.79 -11.13
C ALA A 24 19.34 -15.97 -10.16
N HIS A 25 19.83 -16.58 -9.09
CA HIS A 25 20.72 -15.93 -8.13
C HIS A 25 22.04 -15.49 -8.78
N SER A 26 22.61 -16.31 -9.69
CA SER A 26 23.82 -15.94 -10.44
C SER A 26 23.60 -14.82 -11.45
N ALA A 27 22.36 -14.64 -11.91
CA ALA A 27 21.94 -13.53 -12.76
C ALA A 27 21.57 -12.25 -11.98
N GLY A 28 21.71 -12.26 -10.66
CA GLY A 28 21.35 -11.11 -9.79
C GLY A 28 19.85 -10.98 -9.52
N LEU A 29 19.04 -11.96 -9.90
CA LEU A 29 17.61 -11.97 -9.61
C LEU A 29 17.38 -12.33 -8.15
N TRP A 30 16.40 -11.71 -7.53
CA TRP A 30 15.95 -12.14 -6.22
C TRP A 30 15.26 -13.51 -6.32
N VAL A 31 15.67 -14.42 -5.46
CA VAL A 31 15.13 -15.79 -5.39
C VAL A 31 14.33 -15.90 -4.10
N PRO A 32 13.02 -16.21 -4.18
CA PRO A 32 12.20 -16.40 -3.00
C PRO A 32 12.77 -17.49 -2.08
N PRO A 33 12.88 -17.30 -0.76
CA PRO A 33 13.19 -18.38 0.15
C PRO A 33 12.16 -19.51 0.03
N ARG A 34 12.57 -20.74 0.34
CA ARG A 34 11.74 -21.95 0.25
C ARG A 34 11.27 -22.32 -1.17
N ILE A 35 11.66 -21.60 -2.21
CA ILE A 35 11.22 -21.89 -3.59
C ILE A 35 11.59 -23.32 -4.03
N GLU A 36 12.65 -23.90 -3.46
CA GLU A 36 13.06 -25.28 -3.68
C GLU A 36 11.99 -26.31 -3.27
N GLU A 37 11.06 -25.97 -2.38
CA GLU A 37 9.93 -26.85 -2.03
C GLU A 37 9.00 -27.12 -3.22
N LEU A 38 9.04 -26.26 -4.23
CA LEU A 38 8.26 -26.42 -5.46
C LEU A 38 9.03 -27.15 -6.58
N ALA A 39 10.37 -27.24 -6.50
CA ALA A 39 11.22 -27.66 -7.61
C ALA A 39 10.98 -29.12 -8.06
N ASP A 40 10.57 -30.01 -7.16
CA ASP A 40 10.25 -31.40 -7.49
C ASP A 40 8.84 -31.59 -8.09
N ARG A 41 8.01 -30.52 -8.05
CA ARG A 41 6.59 -30.57 -8.44
C ARG A 41 6.23 -29.61 -9.57
N ALA A 42 7.08 -28.63 -9.87
CA ALA A 42 6.85 -27.60 -10.87
C ALA A 42 8.14 -27.22 -11.61
N GLU A 43 8.03 -26.86 -12.87
CA GLU A 43 9.11 -26.19 -13.61
C GLU A 43 9.14 -24.72 -13.18
N LEU A 44 10.26 -24.29 -12.64
CA LEU A 44 10.45 -22.90 -12.20
C LEU A 44 11.08 -22.08 -13.31
N ARG A 45 10.54 -20.90 -13.57
CA ARG A 45 11.07 -19.92 -14.54
C ARG A 45 11.26 -18.58 -13.84
N PHE A 46 12.47 -18.02 -13.91
CA PHE A 46 12.82 -16.72 -13.35
C PHE A 46 13.09 -15.75 -14.48
N CYS A 47 12.48 -14.59 -14.45
CA CYS A 47 12.59 -13.59 -15.51
C CYS A 47 12.49 -12.18 -14.96
N VAL A 48 12.88 -11.20 -15.75
CA VAL A 48 12.60 -9.76 -15.58
C VAL A 48 11.45 -9.35 -16.51
N ALA A 49 10.95 -8.12 -16.32
CA ALA A 49 9.85 -7.58 -17.12
C ALA A 49 10.08 -7.72 -18.64
N GLY A 50 11.32 -7.49 -19.13
CA GLY A 50 11.66 -7.58 -20.54
C GLY A 50 11.60 -8.99 -21.15
N SER A 51 11.69 -10.05 -20.34
CA SER A 51 11.60 -11.47 -20.77
C SER A 51 10.33 -12.16 -20.28
N LEU A 52 9.38 -11.44 -19.69
CA LEU A 52 8.16 -11.99 -19.14
C LEU A 52 7.31 -12.72 -20.20
N ALA A 53 7.20 -12.18 -21.41
CA ALA A 53 6.43 -12.79 -22.50
C ALA A 53 6.94 -14.22 -22.85
N GLU A 54 8.27 -14.42 -22.89
CA GLU A 54 8.89 -15.72 -23.09
C GLU A 54 8.59 -16.67 -21.91
N ALA A 55 8.68 -16.17 -20.68
CA ALA A 55 8.44 -16.97 -19.48
C ALA A 55 6.98 -17.39 -19.30
N LEU A 56 6.02 -16.57 -19.76
CA LEU A 56 4.58 -16.83 -19.62
C LEU A 56 4.07 -17.91 -20.58
N SER A 57 4.70 -18.08 -21.75
CA SER A 57 4.24 -19.09 -22.72
C SER A 57 4.24 -20.49 -22.10
N GLY A 58 3.05 -21.10 -22.00
CA GLY A 58 2.82 -22.40 -21.37
C GLY A 58 3.04 -22.41 -19.84
N ALA A 59 3.04 -21.28 -19.16
CA ALA A 59 3.10 -21.20 -17.70
C ALA A 59 1.68 -21.21 -17.10
N ASP A 60 1.47 -22.01 -16.06
CA ASP A 60 0.18 -22.09 -15.35
C ASP A 60 0.06 -21.03 -14.25
N VAL A 61 1.18 -20.62 -13.64
CA VAL A 61 1.23 -19.76 -12.46
C VAL A 61 2.27 -18.65 -12.65
N LEU A 62 1.90 -17.42 -12.28
CA LEU A 62 2.80 -16.28 -12.19
C LEU A 62 2.88 -15.77 -10.74
N PHE A 63 4.09 -15.72 -10.19
CA PHE A 63 4.38 -14.93 -9.00
C PHE A 63 4.88 -13.55 -9.45
N LEU A 64 4.03 -12.53 -9.35
CA LEU A 64 4.32 -11.16 -9.76
C LEU A 64 4.96 -10.40 -8.59
N TRP A 65 6.30 -10.26 -8.67
CA TRP A 65 7.08 -9.53 -7.67
C TRP A 65 7.08 -8.03 -7.95
N ASP A 66 7.35 -7.62 -9.19
CA ASP A 66 7.28 -6.21 -9.64
C ASP A 66 5.83 -5.87 -10.05
N PHE A 67 5.03 -5.50 -9.07
CA PHE A 67 3.61 -5.20 -9.24
C PHE A 67 3.31 -3.77 -9.74
N PHE A 68 4.32 -2.91 -9.88
CA PHE A 68 4.18 -1.58 -10.50
C PHE A 68 4.38 -1.60 -12.01
N SER A 69 5.01 -2.67 -12.53
CA SER A 69 5.31 -2.79 -13.95
C SER A 69 4.06 -3.12 -14.79
N PRO A 70 3.90 -2.50 -15.98
CA PRO A 70 2.87 -2.88 -16.94
C PRO A 70 3.21 -4.18 -17.69
N ALA A 71 4.26 -4.90 -17.30
CA ALA A 71 4.80 -6.04 -18.03
C ALA A 71 3.77 -7.14 -18.26
N VAL A 72 2.92 -7.44 -17.28
CA VAL A 72 1.86 -8.48 -17.43
C VAL A 72 0.88 -8.10 -18.52
N ARG A 73 0.42 -6.84 -18.56
CA ARG A 73 -0.48 -6.35 -19.63
C ARG A 73 0.18 -6.45 -20.99
N ASN A 74 1.46 -6.07 -21.10
CA ASN A 74 2.21 -6.08 -22.34
C ASN A 74 2.50 -7.50 -22.85
N ALA A 75 2.58 -8.48 -21.95
CA ALA A 75 2.85 -9.89 -22.27
C ALA A 75 1.59 -10.76 -22.29
N TRP A 76 0.39 -10.18 -22.16
CA TRP A 76 -0.87 -10.92 -21.96
C TRP A 76 -1.19 -11.90 -23.08
N ASP A 77 -0.90 -11.55 -24.33
CA ASP A 77 -1.11 -12.42 -25.48
C ASP A 77 -0.31 -13.73 -25.43
N GLN A 78 0.70 -13.81 -24.56
CA GLN A 78 1.52 -14.99 -24.35
C GLN A 78 1.09 -15.82 -23.12
N ALA A 79 0.10 -15.33 -22.36
CA ALA A 79 -0.43 -16.01 -21.17
C ALA A 79 -1.46 -17.09 -21.52
N ASP A 80 -1.12 -17.97 -22.48
CA ASP A 80 -2.00 -18.96 -23.11
C ASP A 80 -2.48 -20.08 -22.18
N SER A 81 -1.70 -20.38 -21.15
CA SER A 81 -1.98 -21.44 -20.17
C SER A 81 -2.18 -20.90 -18.75
N LEU A 82 -2.05 -19.58 -18.56
CA LEU A 82 -2.04 -18.96 -17.22
C LEU A 82 -3.38 -19.15 -16.51
N ALA A 83 -3.35 -19.74 -15.33
CA ALA A 83 -4.54 -20.02 -14.53
C ALA A 83 -4.54 -19.29 -13.19
N TRP A 84 -3.36 -18.87 -12.69
CA TRP A 84 -3.23 -18.16 -11.41
C TRP A 84 -2.11 -17.13 -11.42
N ILE A 85 -2.40 -15.93 -10.89
CA ILE A 85 -1.41 -14.88 -10.59
C ILE A 85 -1.42 -14.63 -9.09
N HIS A 86 -0.27 -14.69 -8.43
CA HIS A 86 -0.08 -14.17 -7.08
C HIS A 86 0.70 -12.86 -7.12
N VAL A 87 0.10 -11.80 -6.56
CA VAL A 87 0.72 -10.45 -6.53
C VAL A 87 1.39 -10.23 -5.18
N ALA A 88 2.67 -9.88 -5.19
CA ALA A 88 3.46 -9.58 -4.00
C ALA A 88 3.11 -8.20 -3.37
N ALA A 89 1.85 -7.81 -3.39
CA ALA A 89 1.32 -6.56 -2.84
C ALA A 89 -0.08 -6.76 -2.26
N ALA A 90 -0.49 -5.90 -1.34
CA ALA A 90 -1.87 -5.86 -0.84
C ALA A 90 -2.84 -5.26 -1.86
N GLY A 91 -2.44 -4.20 -2.58
CA GLY A 91 -3.19 -3.60 -3.68
C GLY A 91 -2.93 -4.34 -4.99
N VAL A 92 -3.93 -4.39 -5.88
CA VAL A 92 -3.84 -5.04 -7.19
C VAL A 92 -4.22 -4.11 -8.33
N ASP A 93 -4.41 -2.83 -8.05
CA ASP A 93 -4.90 -1.82 -9.00
C ASP A 93 -3.99 -1.66 -10.22
N SER A 94 -2.67 -1.74 -10.05
CA SER A 94 -1.69 -1.69 -11.14
C SER A 94 -1.75 -2.91 -12.07
N LEU A 95 -2.13 -4.08 -11.55
CA LEU A 95 -2.29 -5.30 -12.33
C LEU A 95 -3.64 -5.34 -13.09
N MET A 96 -4.69 -4.69 -12.58
CA MET A 96 -6.02 -4.86 -13.15
C MET A 96 -6.17 -4.16 -14.51
N PHE A 97 -6.60 -4.94 -15.53
CA PHE A 97 -6.98 -4.50 -16.87
C PHE A 97 -8.12 -5.36 -17.40
N ASP A 98 -8.80 -4.88 -18.45
CA ASP A 98 -10.07 -5.45 -18.92
C ASP A 98 -9.94 -6.93 -19.32
N ASP A 99 -8.88 -7.32 -20.04
CA ASP A 99 -8.68 -8.69 -20.49
C ASP A 99 -8.44 -9.65 -19.32
N LEU A 100 -7.65 -9.24 -18.31
CA LEU A 100 -7.47 -10.02 -17.08
C LEU A 100 -8.79 -10.14 -16.32
N ALA A 101 -9.53 -9.03 -16.17
CA ALA A 101 -10.80 -9.02 -15.46
C ALA A 101 -11.87 -9.90 -16.16
N ALA A 102 -11.81 -10.02 -17.49
CA ALA A 102 -12.69 -10.89 -18.30
C ALA A 102 -12.23 -12.34 -18.38
N SER A 103 -11.00 -12.65 -17.95
CA SER A 103 -10.41 -14.00 -18.03
C SER A 103 -10.89 -14.91 -16.90
N ALA A 104 -10.54 -16.20 -17.00
CA ALA A 104 -10.73 -17.18 -15.93
C ALA A 104 -9.54 -17.26 -14.97
N VAL A 105 -8.52 -16.41 -15.12
CA VAL A 105 -7.32 -16.39 -14.27
C VAL A 105 -7.67 -15.97 -12.86
N THR A 106 -7.34 -16.80 -11.89
CA THR A 106 -7.48 -16.47 -10.48
C THR A 106 -6.37 -15.49 -10.08
N VAL A 107 -6.72 -14.43 -9.36
CA VAL A 107 -5.74 -13.49 -8.78
C VAL A 107 -5.77 -13.63 -7.27
N THR A 108 -4.60 -13.73 -6.65
CA THR A 108 -4.43 -13.65 -5.20
C THR A 108 -3.42 -12.56 -4.84
N ASN A 109 -3.50 -12.00 -3.64
CA ASN A 109 -2.64 -10.91 -3.21
C ASN A 109 -2.01 -11.16 -1.83
N ALA A 110 -1.14 -10.25 -1.40
CA ALA A 110 -0.42 -10.31 -0.13
C ALA A 110 -1.23 -9.78 1.07
N GLN A 111 -2.57 -9.87 1.06
CA GLN A 111 -3.38 -9.46 2.22
C GLN A 111 -2.92 -10.17 3.50
N GLY A 112 -2.84 -9.44 4.59
CA GLY A 112 -2.42 -9.93 5.91
C GLY A 112 -0.95 -9.64 6.23
N ILE A 113 -0.07 -9.52 5.23
CA ILE A 113 1.38 -9.26 5.45
C ILE A 113 1.61 -7.82 5.93
N PHE A 114 0.94 -6.87 5.30
CA PHE A 114 1.18 -5.44 5.51
C PHE A 114 0.23 -4.78 6.52
N ASP A 115 -0.81 -5.47 6.99
CA ASP A 115 -1.86 -4.84 7.80
C ASP A 115 -1.31 -4.21 9.08
N ARG A 116 -0.52 -4.98 9.83
CA ARG A 116 0.09 -4.51 11.08
C ARG A 116 1.22 -3.51 10.87
N PRO A 117 2.20 -3.73 9.98
CA PRO A 117 3.25 -2.76 9.69
C PRO A 117 2.72 -1.39 9.29
N ILE A 118 1.77 -1.33 8.37
CA ILE A 118 1.16 -0.06 7.93
C ILE A 118 0.40 0.62 9.07
N ALA A 119 -0.34 -0.13 9.89
CA ALA A 119 -1.02 0.44 11.04
C ALA A 119 -0.03 1.01 12.08
N GLU A 120 1.14 0.40 12.26
CA GLU A 120 2.23 0.92 13.10
C GLU A 120 2.85 2.19 12.51
N PHE A 121 3.03 2.26 11.18
CA PHE A 121 3.46 3.49 10.50
C PHE A 121 2.48 4.63 10.76
N VAL A 122 1.17 4.41 10.61
CA VAL A 122 0.13 5.41 10.89
C VAL A 122 0.21 5.90 12.33
N LEU A 123 0.33 4.98 13.29
CA LEU A 123 0.46 5.34 14.71
C LEU A 123 1.74 6.15 14.97
N GLY A 124 2.86 5.74 14.34
CA GLY A 124 4.13 6.47 14.40
C GLY A 124 4.03 7.87 13.82
N ALA A 125 3.35 8.05 12.69
CA ALA A 125 3.10 9.34 12.06
C ALA A 125 2.26 10.27 12.95
N ILE A 126 1.21 9.73 13.60
CA ILE A 126 0.39 10.47 14.57
C ILE A 126 1.23 10.92 15.76
N PHE A 127 2.05 10.03 16.34
CA PHE A 127 2.92 10.42 17.45
C PHE A 127 4.01 11.41 17.01
N SER A 128 4.58 11.26 15.82
CA SER A 128 5.57 12.19 15.28
C SER A 128 5.01 13.61 15.19
N CYS A 129 3.80 13.74 14.66
CA CYS A 129 3.08 15.02 14.60
C CYS A 129 2.73 15.54 16.01
N ALA A 130 2.01 14.75 16.81
CA ALA A 130 1.50 15.17 18.12
C ALA A 130 2.62 15.52 19.13
N LYS A 131 3.81 14.91 19.02
CA LYS A 131 4.96 15.15 19.90
C LYS A 131 6.01 16.07 19.28
N ASP A 132 5.77 16.56 18.08
CA ASP A 132 6.70 17.43 17.35
C ASP A 132 8.13 16.87 17.35
N PHE A 133 8.27 15.59 16.87
CA PHE A 133 9.59 14.98 16.80
C PHE A 133 10.48 15.65 15.76
N ALA A 134 9.91 16.17 14.67
CA ALA A 134 10.65 16.93 13.66
C ALA A 134 11.29 18.19 14.26
N GLY A 135 10.51 19.00 14.99
CA GLY A 135 11.01 20.18 15.70
C GLY A 135 12.06 19.81 16.75
N SER A 136 11.88 18.68 17.46
CA SER A 136 12.89 18.19 18.41
C SER A 136 14.21 17.85 17.73
N GLN A 137 14.18 17.23 16.54
CA GLN A 137 15.39 16.94 15.76
C GLN A 137 16.05 18.22 15.23
N GLU A 138 15.27 19.21 14.84
CA GLU A 138 15.79 20.51 14.40
C GLU A 138 16.48 21.26 15.54
N TYR A 139 15.87 21.38 16.72
CA TYR A 139 16.49 21.98 17.91
C TYR A 139 17.76 21.24 18.31
N LYS A 140 17.79 19.90 18.19
CA LYS A 140 19.02 19.12 18.42
C LYS A 140 20.13 19.52 17.44
N ARG A 141 19.83 19.70 16.15
CA ARG A 141 20.83 20.14 15.13
C ARG A 141 21.37 21.53 15.48
N GLN A 142 20.49 22.42 15.90
CA GLN A 142 20.82 23.79 16.33
C GLN A 142 21.50 23.86 17.71
N ARG A 143 21.60 22.73 18.45
CA ARG A 143 22.09 22.68 19.84
C ARG A 143 21.33 23.61 20.77
N THR A 144 20.03 23.78 20.54
CA THR A 144 19.15 24.71 21.29
C THR A 144 18.24 23.88 22.19
N TRP A 145 18.23 24.22 23.49
CA TRP A 145 17.35 23.63 24.50
C TRP A 145 16.04 24.41 24.57
N VAL A 146 14.96 23.90 23.98
CA VAL A 146 13.65 24.55 23.97
C VAL A 146 12.64 23.69 24.72
N HIS A 147 12.10 24.22 25.82
CA HIS A 147 10.94 23.65 26.51
C HIS A 147 9.66 24.14 25.81
N ARG A 148 8.77 23.21 25.42
CA ARG A 148 7.51 23.53 24.75
C ARG A 148 6.42 22.52 25.10
N GLU A 149 5.17 22.91 24.90
CA GLU A 149 4.03 22.03 25.03
C GLU A 149 3.85 21.19 23.73
N THR A 150 3.33 19.99 23.90
CA THR A 150 2.97 19.07 22.81
C THR A 150 1.57 18.50 23.02
N GLU A 151 0.98 17.92 21.99
CA GLU A 151 -0.37 17.41 22.09
C GLU A 151 -0.44 16.01 22.73
N ARG A 152 -1.59 15.72 23.34
CA ARG A 152 -1.95 14.37 23.78
C ARG A 152 -2.76 13.68 22.68
N VAL A 153 -2.43 12.42 22.36
CA VAL A 153 -3.15 11.60 21.39
C VAL A 153 -4.44 11.01 21.99
N GLN A 154 -4.39 10.61 23.27
CA GLN A 154 -5.58 10.11 23.97
C GLN A 154 -6.74 11.14 23.94
N GLY A 155 -7.92 10.66 23.56
CA GLY A 155 -9.14 11.49 23.46
C GLY A 155 -9.27 12.25 22.12
N LYS A 156 -8.30 12.16 21.22
CA LYS A 156 -8.40 12.68 19.85
C LYS A 156 -9.30 11.76 19.00
N HIS A 157 -9.78 12.31 17.90
CA HIS A 157 -10.67 11.65 16.96
C HIS A 157 -9.92 11.24 15.69
N ALA A 158 -10.09 10.00 15.26
CA ALA A 158 -9.55 9.49 13.98
C ALA A 158 -10.67 9.03 13.05
N LEU A 159 -10.59 9.45 11.80
CA LEU A 159 -11.47 8.99 10.72
C LEU A 159 -10.64 8.16 9.74
N VAL A 160 -10.96 6.86 9.61
CA VAL A 160 -10.23 5.93 8.74
C VAL A 160 -11.04 5.66 7.48
N ILE A 161 -10.56 6.15 6.34
CA ILE A 161 -11.14 5.94 5.03
C ILE A 161 -10.62 4.60 4.49
N GLY A 162 -11.54 3.66 4.25
CA GLY A 162 -11.21 2.28 3.92
C GLY A 162 -11.37 1.36 5.13
N THR A 163 -12.39 0.50 5.09
CA THR A 163 -12.72 -0.45 6.17
C THR A 163 -12.23 -1.87 5.90
N GLY A 164 -11.17 -2.00 5.11
CA GLY A 164 -10.47 -3.24 4.80
C GLY A 164 -9.59 -3.72 5.96
N ALA A 165 -8.70 -4.67 5.70
CA ALA A 165 -7.83 -5.29 6.71
C ALA A 165 -6.89 -4.26 7.37
N ILE A 166 -6.17 -3.47 6.57
CA ILE A 166 -5.28 -2.39 7.03
C ILE A 166 -6.05 -1.34 7.85
N GLY A 167 -7.20 -0.86 7.32
CA GLY A 167 -7.99 0.15 8.04
C GLY A 167 -8.50 -0.34 9.40
N ARG A 168 -8.88 -1.62 9.52
CA ARG A 168 -9.32 -2.22 10.78
C ARG A 168 -8.18 -2.38 11.77
N GLU A 169 -7.02 -2.84 11.31
CA GLU A 169 -5.85 -2.95 12.19
C GLU A 169 -5.41 -1.56 12.68
N THR A 170 -5.45 -0.56 11.78
CA THR A 170 -5.26 0.85 12.15
C THR A 170 -6.25 1.29 13.22
N ALA A 171 -7.55 1.01 13.03
CA ALA A 171 -8.58 1.40 13.99
C ALA A 171 -8.35 0.77 15.38
N ARG A 172 -7.96 -0.51 15.43
CA ARG A 172 -7.64 -1.21 16.69
C ARG A 172 -6.46 -0.57 17.41
N LEU A 173 -5.37 -0.25 16.69
CA LEU A 173 -4.20 0.40 17.28
C LEU A 173 -4.54 1.80 17.80
N LEU A 174 -5.26 2.60 17.02
CA LEU A 174 -5.67 3.94 17.43
C LEU A 174 -6.62 3.90 18.63
N GLY A 175 -7.55 2.95 18.67
CA GLY A 175 -8.40 2.69 19.83
C GLY A 175 -7.61 2.28 21.07
N ALA A 176 -6.58 1.45 20.92
CA ALA A 176 -5.74 0.99 22.03
C ALA A 176 -4.95 2.13 22.70
N VAL A 177 -4.63 3.21 21.99
CA VAL A 177 -4.00 4.41 22.57
C VAL A 177 -5.02 5.46 23.05
N GLY A 178 -6.30 5.09 23.08
CA GLY A 178 -7.38 5.91 23.64
C GLY A 178 -7.96 6.95 22.70
N MET A 179 -7.82 6.80 21.38
CA MET A 179 -8.52 7.62 20.40
C MET A 179 -9.96 7.12 20.17
N SER A 180 -10.85 8.04 19.79
CA SER A 180 -12.16 7.69 19.26
C SER A 180 -12.06 7.49 17.75
N VAL A 181 -12.43 6.32 17.23
CA VAL A 181 -12.26 5.99 15.82
C VAL A 181 -13.62 5.83 15.13
N ARG A 182 -13.72 6.34 13.89
CA ARG A 182 -14.81 6.06 12.96
C ARG A 182 -14.24 5.60 11.62
N GLY A 183 -15.00 4.77 10.90
CA GLY A 183 -14.66 4.35 9.55
C GLY A 183 -15.40 5.14 8.49
N VAL A 184 -14.85 5.15 7.26
CA VAL A 184 -15.52 5.57 6.04
C VAL A 184 -15.49 4.40 5.06
N GLY A 185 -16.64 4.06 4.49
CA GLY A 185 -16.76 2.95 3.55
C GLY A 185 -17.90 3.18 2.57
N ARG A 186 -18.09 2.27 1.63
CA ARG A 186 -19.13 2.35 0.59
C ARG A 186 -20.57 2.25 1.09
N ARG A 187 -20.76 1.91 2.34
CA ARG A 187 -22.08 1.79 2.99
C ARG A 187 -21.95 2.18 4.46
N ALA A 188 -22.80 3.08 4.87
CA ALA A 188 -22.92 3.44 6.29
C ALA A 188 -23.41 2.23 7.11
N ARG A 189 -22.88 2.09 8.33
CA ARG A 189 -23.31 1.10 9.32
C ARG A 189 -22.93 1.53 10.74
N SER A 190 -23.73 1.10 11.70
CA SER A 190 -23.47 1.24 13.13
C SER A 190 -23.00 -0.09 13.71
N GLU A 191 -22.44 -0.03 14.92
CA GLU A 191 -22.00 -1.20 15.69
C GLU A 191 -20.93 -2.05 14.99
N ASP A 192 -20.11 -1.41 14.11
CA ASP A 192 -18.94 -2.09 13.55
C ASP A 192 -17.95 -2.38 14.68
N PRO A 193 -17.41 -3.62 14.80
CA PRO A 193 -16.60 -4.02 15.95
C PRO A 193 -15.30 -3.22 16.11
N ASP A 194 -14.74 -2.67 15.03
CA ASP A 194 -13.47 -1.94 15.07
C ASP A 194 -13.67 -0.41 15.01
N PHE A 195 -14.74 0.06 14.35
CA PHE A 195 -15.00 1.48 14.09
C PHE A 195 -16.16 2.06 14.91
N GLY A 196 -16.99 1.20 15.52
CA GLY A 196 -18.26 1.61 16.08
C GLY A 196 -19.20 2.11 14.99
N THR A 197 -18.91 3.26 14.39
CA THR A 197 -19.67 3.85 13.28
C THR A 197 -18.83 3.89 12.01
N VAL A 198 -19.42 3.48 10.89
CA VAL A 198 -18.88 3.68 9.54
C VAL A 198 -19.85 4.58 8.79
N VAL A 199 -19.35 5.68 8.24
CA VAL A 199 -20.10 6.63 7.40
C VAL A 199 -19.96 6.28 5.93
N ASP A 200 -20.89 6.71 5.09
CA ASP A 200 -20.80 6.51 3.66
C ASP A 200 -19.74 7.44 3.06
N SER A 201 -18.91 6.92 2.13
CA SER A 201 -17.88 7.72 1.46
C SER A 201 -18.46 8.86 0.63
N ALA A 202 -19.70 8.76 0.15
CA ALA A 202 -20.37 9.83 -0.55
C ALA A 202 -20.71 11.04 0.36
N GLU A 203 -20.69 10.85 1.67
CA GLU A 203 -20.96 11.89 2.68
C GLU A 203 -19.67 12.34 3.39
N LEU A 204 -18.48 12.01 2.86
CA LEU A 204 -17.19 12.25 3.51
C LEU A 204 -17.02 13.69 3.96
N ALA A 205 -17.30 14.69 3.10
CA ALA A 205 -17.16 16.11 3.42
C ALA A 205 -17.99 16.55 4.63
N GLN A 206 -19.16 15.90 4.86
CA GLN A 206 -20.04 16.23 6.00
C GLN A 206 -19.51 15.67 7.33
N HIS A 207 -18.66 14.66 7.28
CA HIS A 207 -18.18 13.94 8.47
C HIS A 207 -16.72 14.20 8.82
N ILE A 208 -15.91 14.67 7.85
CA ILE A 208 -14.47 14.78 8.00
C ILE A 208 -14.04 15.83 9.04
N GLY A 209 -14.85 16.89 9.21
CA GLY A 209 -14.61 17.94 10.20
C GLY A 209 -14.69 17.49 11.67
N TRP A 210 -15.14 16.23 11.92
CA TRP A 210 -15.10 15.64 13.25
C TRP A 210 -13.69 15.20 13.68
N ALA A 211 -12.83 14.82 12.71
CA ALA A 211 -11.56 14.16 12.97
C ALA A 211 -10.41 15.14 13.22
N ASP A 212 -9.58 14.83 14.19
CA ASP A 212 -8.26 15.44 14.38
C ASP A 212 -7.22 14.79 13.44
N HIS A 213 -7.38 13.49 13.16
CA HIS A 213 -6.54 12.73 12.25
C HIS A 213 -7.41 11.99 11.23
N VAL A 214 -7.09 12.12 9.95
CA VAL A 214 -7.75 11.42 8.86
C VAL A 214 -6.74 10.46 8.23
N VAL A 215 -7.07 9.17 8.19
CA VAL A 215 -6.22 8.14 7.60
C VAL A 215 -6.88 7.62 6.34
N ASN A 216 -6.23 7.79 5.20
CA ASN A 216 -6.66 7.17 3.96
C ASN A 216 -5.95 5.83 3.74
N ALA A 217 -6.73 4.75 3.81
CA ALA A 217 -6.34 3.37 3.54
C ALA A 217 -7.28 2.72 2.49
N ALA A 218 -7.95 3.54 1.69
CA ALA A 218 -8.84 3.05 0.64
C ALA A 218 -8.05 2.53 -0.57
N PRO A 219 -8.49 1.44 -1.23
CA PRO A 219 -7.93 1.04 -2.51
C PRO A 219 -8.27 2.06 -3.59
N LEU A 220 -7.46 2.14 -4.64
CA LEU A 220 -7.76 2.96 -5.81
C LEU A 220 -8.82 2.28 -6.68
N THR A 221 -9.90 2.98 -6.90
CA THR A 221 -11.01 2.59 -7.77
C THR A 221 -11.57 3.83 -8.45
N SER A 222 -12.49 3.69 -9.42
CA SER A 222 -13.19 4.82 -10.02
C SER A 222 -13.97 5.68 -8.99
N GLN A 223 -14.33 5.10 -7.84
CA GLN A 223 -15.07 5.79 -6.78
C GLN A 223 -14.16 6.46 -5.74
N THR A 224 -12.89 6.07 -5.67
CA THR A 224 -11.94 6.60 -4.68
C THR A 224 -10.87 7.49 -5.30
N ARG A 225 -10.75 7.51 -6.61
CA ARG A 225 -9.91 8.47 -7.33
C ARG A 225 -10.40 9.89 -7.09
N GLY A 226 -9.55 10.77 -6.55
CA GLY A 226 -9.89 12.12 -6.16
C GLY A 226 -10.94 12.24 -5.05
N LEU A 227 -11.12 11.18 -4.24
CA LEU A 227 -12.10 11.18 -3.14
C LEU A 227 -11.81 12.27 -2.10
N ILE A 228 -10.55 12.61 -1.90
CA ILE A 228 -10.10 13.68 -1.00
C ILE A 228 -9.70 14.88 -1.87
N ASP A 229 -10.71 15.61 -2.29
CA ASP A 229 -10.63 16.79 -3.14
C ASP A 229 -10.60 18.11 -2.34
N ALA A 230 -10.69 19.24 -3.03
CA ALA A 230 -10.69 20.56 -2.41
C ALA A 230 -11.85 20.79 -1.43
N GLU A 231 -13.05 20.24 -1.69
CA GLU A 231 -14.20 20.34 -0.81
C GLU A 231 -13.98 19.57 0.49
N VAL A 232 -13.54 18.33 0.37
CA VAL A 232 -13.22 17.45 1.50
C VAL A 232 -12.10 18.04 2.35
N LEU A 233 -11.00 18.49 1.72
CA LEU A 233 -9.89 19.13 2.42
C LEU A 233 -10.31 20.43 3.12
N GLY A 234 -11.15 21.24 2.46
CA GLY A 234 -11.70 22.45 3.03
C GLY A 234 -12.65 22.25 4.22
N ALA A 235 -13.29 21.07 4.30
CA ALA A 235 -14.17 20.71 5.40
C ALA A 235 -13.44 20.08 6.60
N MET A 236 -12.13 19.85 6.52
CA MET A 236 -11.33 19.31 7.63
C MET A 236 -11.29 20.27 8.79
N LYS A 237 -11.11 19.72 9.98
CA LYS A 237 -10.94 20.51 11.21
C LYS A 237 -9.67 21.36 11.15
N PRO A 238 -9.70 22.65 11.61
CA PRO A 238 -8.48 23.45 11.70
C PRO A 238 -7.38 22.75 12.51
N GLY A 239 -6.19 22.63 11.93
CA GLY A 239 -5.06 21.91 12.51
C GLY A 239 -5.10 20.39 12.31
N ALA A 240 -6.05 19.85 11.55
CA ALA A 240 -6.13 18.41 11.29
C ALA A 240 -4.90 17.85 10.58
N HIS A 241 -4.67 16.56 10.78
CA HIS A 241 -3.58 15.79 10.19
C HIS A 241 -4.15 14.77 9.19
N LEU A 242 -3.72 14.84 7.93
CA LEU A 242 -4.01 13.84 6.91
C LEU A 242 -2.86 12.83 6.82
N ILE A 243 -3.17 11.54 6.87
CA ILE A 243 -2.22 10.44 6.65
C ILE A 243 -2.70 9.65 5.43
N ASN A 244 -1.88 9.60 4.38
CA ASN A 244 -2.20 8.83 3.18
C ASN A 244 -1.25 7.62 3.05
N ILE A 245 -1.80 6.42 3.24
CA ILE A 245 -1.13 5.12 3.06
C ILE A 245 -1.91 4.22 2.06
N GLY A 246 -2.88 4.81 1.36
CA GLY A 246 -3.66 4.13 0.34
C GLY A 246 -3.04 4.24 -1.03
N ARG A 247 -3.46 5.26 -1.80
CA ARG A 247 -2.90 5.61 -3.12
C ARG A 247 -2.87 7.12 -3.28
N GLY A 248 -1.86 7.63 -3.98
CA GLY A 248 -1.69 9.07 -4.23
C GLY A 248 -2.89 9.68 -4.92
N GLU A 249 -3.35 9.06 -6.00
CA GLU A 249 -4.45 9.55 -6.82
C GLU A 249 -5.82 9.57 -6.11
N SER A 250 -5.91 9.07 -4.90
CA SER A 250 -7.12 9.22 -4.06
C SER A 250 -7.21 10.59 -3.39
N VAL A 251 -6.13 11.35 -3.38
CA VAL A 251 -6.02 12.72 -2.88
C VAL A 251 -5.68 13.63 -4.06
N GLU A 252 -6.38 14.73 -4.23
CA GLU A 252 -6.03 15.76 -5.23
C GLU A 252 -4.81 16.55 -4.71
N GLU A 253 -3.60 16.22 -5.20
CA GLU A 253 -2.33 16.72 -4.64
C GLU A 253 -2.22 18.25 -4.70
N ALA A 254 -2.70 18.86 -5.78
CA ALA A 254 -2.72 20.32 -5.89
C ALA A 254 -3.57 20.99 -4.79
N SER A 255 -4.73 20.42 -4.49
CA SER A 255 -5.63 20.90 -3.45
C SER A 255 -5.06 20.62 -2.05
N LEU A 256 -4.38 19.49 -1.85
CA LEU A 256 -3.66 19.18 -0.62
C LEU A 256 -2.58 20.22 -0.32
N ILE A 257 -1.76 20.59 -1.31
CA ILE A 257 -0.73 21.62 -1.17
C ILE A 257 -1.36 22.98 -0.78
N GLN A 258 -2.49 23.35 -1.38
CA GLN A 258 -3.20 24.58 -0.99
C GLN A 258 -3.77 24.49 0.43
N ALA A 259 -4.34 23.36 0.83
CA ALA A 259 -4.88 23.14 2.17
C ALA A 259 -3.80 23.22 3.25
N LEU A 260 -2.59 22.72 2.97
CA LEU A 260 -1.43 22.79 3.86
C LEU A 260 -0.84 24.20 3.98
N ARG A 261 -0.89 25.01 2.90
CA ARG A 261 -0.34 26.37 2.88
C ARG A 261 -1.29 27.42 3.44
N HIS A 262 -2.57 27.27 3.17
CA HIS A 262 -3.56 28.35 3.35
C HIS A 262 -4.89 27.88 3.93
N GLY A 263 -5.10 26.57 3.97
CA GLY A 263 -6.35 25.95 4.40
C GLY A 263 -6.31 25.47 5.86
N PRO A 264 -7.25 24.60 6.23
CA PRO A 264 -7.37 24.12 7.61
C PRO A 264 -6.34 23.06 7.99
N LEU A 265 -5.67 22.43 7.00
CA LEU A 265 -4.80 21.29 7.25
C LEU A 265 -3.51 21.73 7.96
N GLY A 266 -3.25 21.18 9.14
CA GLY A 266 -2.07 21.49 9.93
C GLY A 266 -0.85 20.67 9.54
N PHE A 267 -1.06 19.40 9.17
CA PHE A 267 0.01 18.45 8.86
C PHE A 267 -0.44 17.39 7.88
N ALA A 268 0.50 16.86 7.06
CA ALA A 268 0.28 15.67 6.25
C ALA A 268 1.42 14.66 6.44
N SER A 269 1.09 13.36 6.50
CA SER A 269 2.05 12.24 6.39
C SER A 269 1.69 11.42 5.16
N LEU A 270 2.57 11.43 4.18
CA LEU A 270 2.33 10.88 2.87
C LEU A 270 3.31 9.75 2.59
N ASP A 271 2.80 8.55 2.39
CA ASP A 271 3.58 7.39 1.93
C ASP A 271 3.43 7.17 0.43
N VAL A 272 2.38 7.77 -0.17
CA VAL A 272 2.02 7.62 -1.58
C VAL A 272 1.69 8.98 -2.21
N PHE A 273 1.93 9.11 -3.54
CA PHE A 273 1.82 10.35 -4.30
C PHE A 273 1.10 10.12 -5.63
N GLU A 274 0.58 11.19 -6.27
CA GLU A 274 -0.05 11.08 -7.60
C GLU A 274 0.97 10.61 -8.65
N GLU A 275 2.23 11.03 -8.53
CA GLU A 275 3.34 10.58 -9.36
C GLU A 275 4.44 9.99 -8.46
N GLU A 276 4.82 8.74 -8.71
CA GLU A 276 5.88 8.04 -7.99
C GLU A 276 6.96 7.53 -8.95
N PRO A 277 8.25 7.78 -8.65
CA PRO A 277 8.79 8.53 -7.51
C PRO A 277 8.38 10.00 -7.50
N LEU A 278 8.15 10.59 -6.30
CA LEU A 278 7.79 11.99 -6.15
C LEU A 278 8.79 12.89 -6.90
N PRO A 279 8.32 13.72 -7.88
CA PRO A 279 9.20 14.58 -8.67
C PRO A 279 10.04 15.50 -7.80
N GLN A 280 11.32 15.68 -8.15
CA GLN A 280 12.23 16.57 -7.42
C GLN A 280 11.74 18.02 -7.35
N ALA A 281 10.90 18.46 -8.30
CA ALA A 281 10.32 19.79 -8.34
C ALA A 281 9.05 19.92 -7.48
N SER A 282 8.57 18.83 -6.84
CA SER A 282 7.38 18.91 -6.00
C SER A 282 7.60 19.83 -4.81
N PRO A 283 6.66 20.77 -4.55
CA PRO A 283 6.77 21.66 -3.41
C PRO A 283 6.61 20.95 -2.05
N LEU A 284 6.14 19.72 -2.04
CA LEU A 284 6.00 18.92 -0.81
C LEU A 284 7.33 18.69 -0.11
N TRP A 285 8.46 18.63 -0.87
CA TRP A 285 9.79 18.47 -0.29
C TRP A 285 10.22 19.59 0.65
N ASP A 286 9.74 20.81 0.40
CA ASP A 286 10.13 22.03 1.13
C ASP A 286 9.11 22.42 2.21
N MET A 287 8.08 21.61 2.46
CA MET A 287 7.04 21.89 3.44
C MET A 287 7.34 21.26 4.80
N ASP A 288 7.62 22.10 5.81
CA ASP A 288 7.93 21.67 7.19
C ASP A 288 6.79 20.87 7.86
N ASN A 289 5.56 21.04 7.38
CA ASN A 289 4.38 20.36 7.88
C ASN A 289 4.00 19.10 7.06
N VAL A 290 4.96 18.55 6.33
CA VAL A 290 4.79 17.31 5.57
C VAL A 290 5.84 16.28 5.97
N LEU A 291 5.39 15.07 6.32
CA LEU A 291 6.23 13.89 6.42
C LEU A 291 6.11 13.10 5.11
N ILE A 292 7.23 12.87 4.45
CA ILE A 292 7.32 12.08 3.21
C ILE A 292 7.94 10.72 3.53
N SER A 293 7.31 9.66 3.02
CA SER A 293 7.81 8.29 2.99
C SER A 293 7.71 7.76 1.56
N ALA A 294 8.59 6.87 1.15
CA ALA A 294 8.73 6.46 -0.25
C ALA A 294 7.99 5.16 -0.55
N HIS A 295 6.66 5.15 -0.33
CA HIS A 295 5.76 3.99 -0.51
C HIS A 295 6.27 2.73 0.20
N MET A 296 6.69 2.91 1.46
CA MET A 296 7.34 1.87 2.26
C MET A 296 6.73 1.69 3.66
N SER A 297 5.54 2.21 3.89
CA SER A 297 4.86 2.11 5.21
C SER A 297 4.65 0.66 5.68
N GLY A 298 4.65 -0.29 4.75
CA GLY A 298 4.55 -1.72 5.03
C GLY A 298 5.89 -2.47 5.11
N ASP A 299 7.00 -1.86 4.72
CA ASP A 299 8.30 -2.51 4.48
C ASP A 299 9.10 -2.69 5.78
N VAL A 300 8.70 -3.62 6.60
CA VAL A 300 9.42 -3.99 7.83
C VAL A 300 10.50 -5.04 7.56
N LEU A 301 11.47 -5.19 8.45
CA LEU A 301 12.49 -6.23 8.32
C LEU A 301 11.85 -7.62 8.15
N GLY A 302 12.25 -8.34 7.09
CA GLY A 302 11.72 -9.67 6.78
C GLY A 302 10.41 -9.68 5.96
N TRP A 303 9.90 -8.53 5.52
CA TRP A 303 8.67 -8.49 4.73
C TRP A 303 8.74 -9.30 3.42
N ARG A 304 9.92 -9.31 2.77
CA ARG A 304 10.15 -10.08 1.54
C ARG A 304 10.03 -11.58 1.77
N ASP A 305 10.56 -12.06 2.88
CA ASP A 305 10.48 -13.48 3.23
C ASP A 305 9.03 -13.86 3.55
N ALA A 306 8.29 -13.00 4.24
CA ALA A 306 6.87 -13.22 4.52
C ALA A 306 6.01 -13.28 3.24
N LEU A 307 6.30 -12.44 2.23
CA LEU A 307 5.65 -12.52 0.91
C LEU A 307 5.96 -13.83 0.20
N ALA A 308 7.23 -14.25 0.22
CA ALA A 308 7.62 -15.53 -0.36
C ALA A 308 6.93 -16.71 0.33
N ASP A 309 6.91 -16.74 1.65
CA ASP A 309 6.24 -17.76 2.44
C ASP A 309 4.75 -17.88 2.08
N GLN A 310 4.06 -16.73 1.99
CA GLN A 310 2.63 -16.72 1.61
C GLN A 310 2.41 -17.25 0.19
N PHE A 311 3.27 -16.85 -0.76
CA PHE A 311 3.21 -17.40 -2.12
C PHE A 311 3.45 -18.92 -2.13
N ILE A 312 4.51 -19.39 -1.47
CA ILE A 312 4.85 -20.82 -1.42
C ILE A 312 3.71 -21.63 -0.81
N ASP A 313 3.13 -21.16 0.30
CA ASP A 313 2.00 -21.85 0.93
C ASP A 313 0.77 -21.91 0.01
N ASN A 314 0.48 -20.85 -0.76
CA ASN A 314 -0.56 -20.88 -1.78
C ASN A 314 -0.19 -21.76 -2.98
N ALA A 315 1.08 -21.80 -3.40
CA ALA A 315 1.54 -22.67 -4.48
C ALA A 315 1.42 -24.15 -4.11
N LEU A 316 1.74 -24.52 -2.88
CA LEU A 316 1.51 -25.87 -2.37
C LEU A 316 0.02 -26.23 -2.32
N ARG A 317 -0.87 -25.26 -1.96
CA ARG A 317 -2.32 -25.45 -2.06
C ARG A 317 -2.76 -25.69 -3.50
N TRP A 318 -2.24 -24.88 -4.45
CA TRP A 318 -2.52 -25.03 -5.87
C TRP A 318 -2.14 -26.43 -6.40
N LEU A 319 -0.93 -26.89 -6.08
CA LEU A 319 -0.42 -28.19 -6.46
C LEU A 319 -1.18 -29.39 -5.83
N ASP A 320 -1.87 -29.13 -4.71
CA ASP A 320 -2.68 -30.11 -3.97
C ASP A 320 -4.18 -29.99 -4.28
N ASP A 321 -4.59 -29.21 -5.29
CA ASP A 321 -5.99 -28.91 -5.63
C ASP A 321 -6.81 -28.37 -4.42
N ARG A 322 -6.16 -27.65 -3.52
CA ARG A 322 -6.79 -27.02 -2.36
C ARG A 322 -7.18 -25.57 -2.68
N PRO A 323 -8.24 -25.01 -2.04
CA PRO A 323 -8.60 -23.60 -2.22
C PRO A 323 -7.45 -22.66 -1.88
N LEU A 324 -7.23 -21.68 -2.77
CA LEU A 324 -6.27 -20.60 -2.53
C LEU A 324 -6.77 -19.62 -1.48
N GLU A 325 -5.84 -19.00 -0.76
CA GLU A 325 -6.12 -17.92 0.17
C GLU A 325 -5.97 -16.56 -0.53
N ASN A 326 -6.63 -15.53 0.01
CA ASN A 326 -6.58 -14.16 -0.48
C ASN A 326 -6.97 -13.98 -1.96
N VAL A 327 -8.00 -14.71 -2.40
CA VAL A 327 -8.54 -14.60 -3.76
C VAL A 327 -9.22 -13.23 -3.94
N VAL A 328 -8.75 -12.49 -4.93
CA VAL A 328 -9.25 -11.17 -5.30
C VAL A 328 -10.51 -11.30 -6.14
N ASP A 329 -11.53 -10.52 -5.83
CA ASP A 329 -12.64 -10.26 -6.73
C ASP A 329 -12.16 -9.26 -7.80
N THR A 330 -11.87 -9.76 -8.99
CA THR A 330 -11.27 -8.96 -10.08
C THR A 330 -12.18 -7.82 -10.55
N ALA A 331 -13.50 -7.96 -10.38
CA ALA A 331 -14.45 -6.88 -10.69
C ALA A 331 -14.43 -5.76 -9.65
N LYS A 332 -13.98 -6.04 -8.42
CA LYS A 332 -13.93 -5.06 -7.31
C LYS A 332 -12.52 -4.58 -7.00
N GLY A 333 -11.48 -5.34 -7.40
CA GLY A 333 -10.09 -5.02 -7.15
C GLY A 333 -9.61 -5.23 -5.70
N TYR A 334 -10.26 -6.11 -4.93
CA TYR A 334 -9.85 -6.45 -3.56
C TYR A 334 -10.42 -7.82 -3.14
N VAL A 335 -9.87 -8.39 -2.05
CA VAL A 335 -10.34 -9.66 -1.47
C VAL A 335 -11.66 -9.41 -0.74
N PRO A 336 -12.78 -10.05 -1.15
CA PRO A 336 -14.04 -9.96 -0.44
C PRO A 336 -13.91 -10.55 0.97
N ARG A 337 -14.57 -9.95 1.93
CA ARG A 337 -14.75 -10.61 3.23
C ARG A 337 -15.87 -11.62 3.13
N THR A 338 -15.60 -12.83 3.54
CA THR A 338 -16.59 -13.87 3.84
C THR A 338 -17.31 -13.56 5.13
#